data_e936de5a57e4d7c718630f08b061e1e4
#
_entry.id   e936de5a57e4d7c718630f08b061e1e4
#
_cell.length_a   1.000
_cell.length_b   1.000
_cell.length_c   1.000
_cell.angle_alpha   90.00
_cell.angle_beta   90.00
_cell.angle_gamma   90.00
#
_symmetry.space_group_name_H-M   'P 1'
#
loop_
_entity.id
_entity.type
_entity.pdbx_description
1 polymer ?
#
loop_
_entity_poly.entity_id
_entity_poly.type
_entity_poly.pdbx_seq_one_letter_code
_entity_poly.pdbx_strand_id
1 'polypeptide(L)'
;MKNYRKRIADDILMRKLEGKGAVLIEGPKWCGKTTTAEQIAASILYMDDPEKKEQNITMSELNPKRLLKGAAPRLIDEWQLAPKLWDAIRFEVDHRGETGQFVLTGSAVPADTREITHSGTGRFTWLTMRPMSLYESGDSTGEVCLADLFSGTSEIEGDSNLSIDRLAFLVCRGGWPQVVDMRDEIALDQAMDYYDAVVHSDINRADNVQKNPERVKRLMRSYARNQGGQVPNTVLAQDVAASEEMPISEETVAAYVSALRKIFVVEDMPAWNPNLRSKTAIRSSDTRYYIDPSIAAAALGIGPDDLINDLKTFGFLFETLCIRDLRVFADALNGEVYHYRDKDGQECDAVIHLRNGKYGLIEIKLGGDKLIEEGVKSLKSMEAKIDTDKMNAPSFLMVLTGTGDYAYRRQDGVYVVPIGSLKN
;
A
#
# COMPACT_ATOMS: atom_id res chain seq x y z
N MET A 1 -7.90 -12.30 -24.10
CA MET A 1 -7.16 -11.61 -23.01
C MET A 1 -8.19 -10.94 -22.14
N LYS A 2 -8.11 -11.06 -20.80
CA LYS A 2 -8.92 -10.22 -19.91
C LYS A 2 -8.56 -8.76 -20.22
N ASN A 3 -9.57 -7.87 -20.31
CA ASN A 3 -9.31 -6.46 -20.54
C ASN A 3 -8.44 -5.90 -19.40
N TYR A 4 -7.29 -5.31 -19.73
CA TYR A 4 -6.46 -4.60 -18.78
C TYR A 4 -7.25 -3.41 -18.20
N ARG A 5 -7.27 -3.29 -16.87
CA ARG A 5 -7.81 -2.13 -16.19
C ARG A 5 -6.68 -1.13 -15.95
N LYS A 6 -6.82 0.09 -16.47
CA LYS A 6 -5.81 1.13 -16.28
C LYS A 6 -5.57 1.37 -14.79
N ARG A 7 -4.29 1.44 -14.41
CA ARG A 7 -3.86 1.71 -13.05
C ARG A 7 -3.36 3.14 -12.92
N ILE A 8 -3.51 3.72 -11.74
CA ILE A 8 -2.85 5.00 -11.41
C ILE A 8 -1.33 4.84 -11.52
N ALA A 9 -0.82 3.67 -11.20
CA ALA A 9 0.58 3.31 -11.36
C ALA A 9 1.11 3.44 -12.79
N ASP A 10 0.28 3.32 -13.84
CA ASP A 10 0.70 3.44 -15.25
C ASP A 10 1.28 4.82 -15.54
N ASP A 11 0.55 5.87 -15.15
CA ASP A 11 0.97 7.25 -15.38
C ASP A 11 2.21 7.61 -14.53
N ILE A 12 2.32 7.05 -13.31
CA ILE A 12 3.50 7.20 -12.46
C ILE A 12 4.71 6.51 -13.09
N LEU A 13 4.54 5.30 -13.62
CA LEU A 13 5.59 4.52 -14.27
C LEU A 13 6.15 5.26 -15.47
N MET A 14 5.27 5.77 -16.34
CA MET A 14 5.69 6.58 -17.51
C MET A 14 6.50 7.79 -17.10
N ARG A 15 6.01 8.58 -16.14
CA ARG A 15 6.74 9.75 -15.61
C ARG A 15 8.10 9.39 -15.01
N LYS A 16 8.21 8.26 -14.33
CA LYS A 16 9.48 7.79 -13.74
C LYS A 16 10.48 7.36 -14.83
N LEU A 17 10.01 6.74 -15.90
CA LEU A 17 10.84 6.34 -17.05
C LEU A 17 11.38 7.54 -17.85
N GLU A 18 10.64 8.65 -17.90
CA GLU A 18 11.15 9.89 -18.50
C GLU A 18 12.37 10.44 -17.74
N GLY A 19 12.42 10.25 -16.43
CA GLY A 19 13.47 10.81 -15.57
C GLY A 19 14.63 9.86 -15.23
N LYS A 20 14.49 8.55 -15.46
CA LYS A 20 15.47 7.53 -15.01
C LYS A 20 15.68 6.45 -16.07
N GLY A 21 16.88 5.84 -16.05
CA GLY A 21 17.21 4.74 -16.95
C GLY A 21 16.51 3.44 -16.61
N ALA A 22 16.20 3.21 -15.33
CA ALA A 22 15.50 2.02 -14.86
C ALA A 22 14.47 2.34 -13.78
N VAL A 23 13.34 1.62 -13.81
CA VAL A 23 12.27 1.67 -12.78
C VAL A 23 12.09 0.27 -12.20
N LEU A 24 12.18 0.14 -10.87
CA LEU A 24 11.81 -1.07 -10.16
C LEU A 24 10.36 -0.92 -9.65
N ILE A 25 9.48 -1.81 -10.11
CA ILE A 25 8.12 -1.95 -9.60
C ILE A 25 8.13 -3.05 -8.55
N GLU A 26 7.85 -2.67 -7.31
CA GLU A 26 7.76 -3.59 -6.17
C GLU A 26 6.36 -3.56 -5.56
N GLY A 27 6.01 -4.60 -4.80
CA GLY A 27 4.70 -4.71 -4.16
C GLY A 27 4.27 -6.17 -3.98
N PRO A 28 3.13 -6.43 -3.34
CA PRO A 28 2.67 -7.78 -3.05
C PRO A 28 2.46 -8.60 -4.32
N LYS A 29 2.47 -9.91 -4.19
CA LYS A 29 2.05 -10.80 -5.27
C LYS A 29 0.60 -10.45 -5.67
N TRP A 30 0.24 -10.71 -6.91
CA TRP A 30 -1.10 -10.50 -7.47
C TRP A 30 -1.61 -9.06 -7.59
N CYS A 31 -0.84 -8.04 -7.18
CA CYS A 31 -1.26 -6.64 -7.34
C CYS A 31 -1.18 -6.12 -8.79
N GLY A 32 -0.63 -6.91 -9.73
CA GLY A 32 -0.63 -6.61 -11.16
C GLY A 32 0.66 -6.00 -11.72
N LYS A 33 1.80 -6.07 -11.01
CA LYS A 33 3.09 -5.48 -11.43
C LYS A 33 3.51 -5.86 -12.84
N THR A 34 3.59 -7.16 -13.12
CA THR A 34 3.98 -7.70 -14.42
C THR A 34 3.04 -7.21 -15.52
N THR A 35 1.72 -7.31 -15.29
CA THR A 35 0.71 -6.89 -16.26
C THR A 35 0.79 -5.39 -16.58
N THR A 36 1.03 -4.55 -15.56
CA THR A 36 1.26 -3.09 -15.75
C THR A 36 2.52 -2.84 -16.56
N ALA A 37 3.64 -3.51 -16.22
CA ALA A 37 4.89 -3.36 -16.95
C ALA A 37 4.80 -3.81 -18.41
N GLU A 38 4.05 -4.89 -18.69
CA GLU A 38 3.81 -5.42 -20.04
C GLU A 38 3.10 -4.41 -20.96
N GLN A 39 2.27 -3.48 -20.40
CA GLN A 39 1.57 -2.50 -21.24
C GLN A 39 2.51 -1.57 -21.98
N ILE A 40 3.71 -1.33 -21.46
CA ILE A 40 4.67 -0.38 -22.00
C ILE A 40 5.97 -1.02 -22.51
N ALA A 41 6.20 -2.30 -22.15
CA ALA A 41 7.44 -2.99 -22.49
C ALA A 41 7.53 -3.27 -24.00
N ALA A 42 8.61 -2.81 -24.64
CA ALA A 42 8.91 -3.14 -26.05
C ALA A 42 9.60 -4.49 -26.19
N SER A 43 10.20 -5.02 -25.12
CA SER A 43 10.72 -6.40 -25.04
C SER A 43 10.66 -6.91 -23.61
N ILE A 44 10.52 -8.23 -23.45
CA ILE A 44 10.30 -8.86 -22.13
C ILE A 44 11.28 -10.01 -21.92
N LEU A 45 11.76 -10.13 -20.69
CA LEU A 45 12.50 -11.25 -20.15
C LEU A 45 11.81 -11.74 -18.89
N TYR A 46 11.19 -12.92 -18.91
CA TYR A 46 10.68 -13.60 -17.74
C TYR A 46 11.80 -14.46 -17.13
N MET A 47 12.26 -14.09 -15.91
CA MET A 47 13.32 -14.83 -15.23
C MET A 47 12.83 -16.17 -14.67
N ASP A 48 11.55 -16.30 -14.41
CA ASP A 48 10.88 -17.49 -13.88
C ASP A 48 10.27 -18.43 -14.95
N ASP A 49 10.44 -18.11 -16.26
CA ASP A 49 10.00 -18.97 -17.36
C ASP A 49 10.49 -20.43 -17.14
N PRO A 50 9.61 -21.40 -16.90
CA PRO A 50 10.00 -22.76 -16.53
C PRO A 50 10.97 -23.42 -17.52
N GLU A 51 10.88 -23.08 -18.81
CA GLU A 51 11.76 -23.66 -19.85
C GLU A 51 13.15 -23.02 -19.87
N LYS A 52 13.29 -21.79 -19.37
CA LYS A 52 14.53 -20.99 -19.47
C LYS A 52 15.10 -20.54 -18.14
N LYS A 53 14.42 -20.79 -17.04
CA LYS A 53 14.81 -20.27 -15.71
C LYS A 53 16.26 -20.57 -15.36
N GLU A 54 16.67 -21.82 -15.41
CA GLU A 54 18.04 -22.23 -15.07
C GLU A 54 19.06 -21.63 -16.05
N GLN A 55 18.73 -21.60 -17.34
CA GLN A 55 19.56 -20.97 -18.37
C GLN A 55 19.69 -19.46 -18.13
N ASN A 56 18.61 -18.76 -17.79
CA ASN A 56 18.62 -17.34 -17.50
C ASN A 56 19.46 -17.02 -16.25
N ILE A 57 19.32 -17.82 -15.18
CA ILE A 57 20.14 -17.68 -13.96
C ILE A 57 21.61 -17.88 -14.29
N THR A 58 21.98 -18.97 -14.97
CA THR A 58 23.37 -19.22 -15.39
C THR A 58 23.90 -18.10 -16.29
N MET A 59 23.08 -17.64 -17.25
CA MET A 59 23.49 -16.55 -18.16
C MET A 59 23.69 -15.23 -17.42
N SER A 60 22.92 -14.96 -16.35
CA SER A 60 23.08 -13.77 -15.52
C SER A 60 24.44 -13.73 -14.81
N GLU A 61 25.04 -14.90 -14.57
CA GLU A 61 26.36 -15.03 -13.96
C GLU A 61 27.50 -14.95 -14.99
N LEU A 62 27.32 -15.60 -16.14
CA LEU A 62 28.39 -15.72 -17.16
C LEU A 62 28.44 -14.50 -18.10
N ASN A 63 27.29 -14.00 -18.54
CA ASN A 63 27.19 -12.88 -19.48
C ASN A 63 25.86 -12.13 -19.34
N PRO A 64 25.67 -11.36 -18.27
CA PRO A 64 24.43 -10.63 -17.99
C PRO A 64 24.02 -9.69 -19.13
N LYS A 65 24.97 -9.09 -19.85
CA LYS A 65 24.71 -8.20 -20.99
C LYS A 65 23.86 -8.86 -22.08
N ARG A 66 23.95 -10.18 -22.25
CA ARG A 66 23.14 -10.90 -23.22
C ARG A 66 21.65 -10.87 -22.87
N LEU A 67 21.31 -10.94 -21.59
CA LEU A 67 19.95 -10.88 -21.09
C LEU A 67 19.36 -9.46 -21.22
N LEU A 68 20.21 -8.42 -21.21
CA LEU A 68 19.81 -7.02 -21.30
C LEU A 68 19.61 -6.54 -22.74
N LYS A 69 19.85 -7.39 -23.76
CA LYS A 69 19.61 -7.06 -25.17
C LYS A 69 18.11 -7.16 -25.48
N GLY A 70 17.56 -6.09 -26.06
CA GLY A 70 16.17 -6.00 -26.49
C GLY A 70 15.78 -4.53 -26.73
N ALA A 71 14.61 -4.34 -27.31
CA ALA A 71 14.03 -2.99 -27.46
C ALA A 71 13.65 -2.42 -26.10
N ALA A 72 13.86 -1.12 -25.92
CA ALA A 72 13.53 -0.41 -24.68
C ALA A 72 12.14 0.27 -24.78
N PRO A 73 11.38 0.35 -23.68
CA PRO A 73 11.67 -0.21 -22.36
C PRO A 73 11.71 -1.74 -22.37
N ARG A 74 12.76 -2.33 -21.73
CA ARG A 74 12.86 -3.78 -21.56
C ARG A 74 12.39 -4.17 -20.17
N LEU A 75 11.36 -5.00 -20.12
CA LEU A 75 10.90 -5.62 -18.87
C LEU A 75 11.80 -6.79 -18.49
N ILE A 76 12.22 -6.82 -17.22
CA ILE A 76 12.87 -7.95 -16.56
C ILE A 76 11.97 -8.36 -15.39
N ASP A 77 11.16 -9.39 -15.61
CA ASP A 77 10.18 -9.87 -14.63
C ASP A 77 10.85 -10.82 -13.64
N GLU A 78 10.48 -10.74 -12.35
CA GLU A 78 11.05 -11.50 -11.23
C GLU A 78 12.59 -11.37 -11.12
N TRP A 79 13.10 -10.13 -11.27
CA TRP A 79 14.54 -9.82 -11.30
C TRP A 79 15.32 -10.33 -10.09
N GLN A 80 14.66 -10.46 -8.91
CA GLN A 80 15.29 -10.94 -7.68
C GLN A 80 15.78 -12.39 -7.77
N LEU A 81 15.39 -13.15 -8.80
CA LEU A 81 15.94 -14.48 -9.08
C LEU A 81 17.39 -14.42 -9.58
N ALA A 82 17.85 -13.26 -10.04
CA ALA A 82 19.21 -13.03 -10.51
C ALA A 82 19.72 -11.64 -10.07
N PRO A 83 20.06 -11.44 -8.78
CA PRO A 83 20.43 -10.12 -8.23
C PRO A 83 21.62 -9.46 -8.93
N LYS A 84 22.52 -10.23 -9.53
CA LYS A 84 23.66 -9.72 -10.33
C LYS A 84 23.24 -8.89 -11.54
N LEU A 85 22.00 -9.06 -12.03
CA LEU A 85 21.47 -8.21 -13.11
C LEU A 85 21.37 -6.73 -12.69
N TRP A 86 21.24 -6.44 -11.41
CA TRP A 86 21.19 -5.07 -10.90
C TRP A 86 22.40 -4.24 -11.31
N ASP A 87 23.61 -4.76 -11.02
CA ASP A 87 24.84 -4.06 -11.36
C ASP A 87 25.06 -3.99 -12.88
N ALA A 88 24.65 -5.02 -13.63
CA ALA A 88 24.72 -5.03 -15.07
C ALA A 88 23.77 -3.98 -15.70
N ILE A 89 22.55 -3.85 -15.19
CA ILE A 89 21.58 -2.84 -15.64
C ILE A 89 22.12 -1.44 -15.33
N ARG A 90 22.63 -1.21 -14.12
CA ARG A 90 23.26 0.06 -13.76
C ARG A 90 24.35 0.44 -14.76
N PHE A 91 25.23 -0.51 -15.07
CA PHE A 91 26.32 -0.30 -16.03
C PHE A 91 25.79 0.05 -17.44
N GLU A 92 24.78 -0.70 -17.93
CA GLU A 92 24.18 -0.43 -19.25
C GLU A 92 23.48 0.95 -19.30
N VAL A 93 22.77 1.35 -18.25
CA VAL A 93 22.13 2.68 -18.14
C VAL A 93 23.19 3.78 -18.23
N ASP A 94 24.33 3.64 -17.54
CA ASP A 94 25.42 4.62 -17.60
C ASP A 94 26.04 4.73 -19.01
N HIS A 95 26.21 3.59 -19.69
CA HIS A 95 26.89 3.56 -20.99
C HIS A 95 26.00 3.97 -22.16
N ARG A 96 24.70 3.70 -22.08
CA ARG A 96 23.76 4.16 -23.11
C ARG A 96 23.43 5.64 -22.97
N GLY A 97 23.44 6.17 -21.73
CA GLY A 97 23.18 7.58 -21.45
C GLY A 97 21.75 8.03 -21.72
N GLU A 98 20.79 7.10 -21.80
CA GLU A 98 19.38 7.34 -22.10
C GLU A 98 18.49 7.01 -20.90
N THR A 99 17.33 7.62 -20.82
CA THR A 99 16.25 7.27 -19.86
C THR A 99 15.33 6.20 -20.44
N GLY A 100 14.42 5.64 -19.62
CA GLY A 100 13.36 4.75 -20.10
C GLY A 100 13.84 3.39 -20.63
N GLN A 101 14.98 2.87 -20.16
CA GLN A 101 15.57 1.69 -20.76
C GLN A 101 15.07 0.38 -20.19
N PHE A 102 14.88 0.33 -18.85
CA PHE A 102 14.51 -0.91 -18.16
C PHE A 102 13.35 -0.71 -17.19
N VAL A 103 12.50 -1.72 -17.12
CA VAL A 103 11.51 -1.91 -16.06
C VAL A 103 11.82 -3.26 -15.40
N LEU A 104 11.95 -3.27 -14.09
CA LEU A 104 12.11 -4.46 -13.29
C LEU A 104 10.85 -4.68 -12.46
N THR A 105 10.42 -5.92 -12.32
CA THR A 105 9.35 -6.28 -11.40
C THR A 105 9.84 -7.29 -10.37
N GLY A 106 9.38 -7.14 -9.13
CA GLY A 106 9.70 -8.06 -8.05
C GLY A 106 8.64 -8.09 -6.98
N SER A 107 8.32 -9.27 -6.50
CA SER A 107 7.32 -9.50 -5.43
C SER A 107 7.94 -9.64 -4.04
N ALA A 108 9.26 -9.54 -3.94
CA ALA A 108 10.01 -9.57 -2.69
C ALA A 108 11.33 -8.80 -2.85
N VAL A 109 11.84 -8.29 -1.73
CA VAL A 109 13.21 -7.83 -1.67
C VAL A 109 14.14 -9.05 -1.80
N PRO A 110 15.24 -9.00 -2.59
CA PRO A 110 16.16 -10.12 -2.69
C PRO A 110 16.58 -10.64 -1.32
N ALA A 111 16.53 -11.96 -1.12
CA ALA A 111 16.93 -12.57 0.15
C ALA A 111 18.43 -12.37 0.43
N ASP A 112 19.25 -12.31 -0.61
CA ASP A 112 20.67 -11.99 -0.53
C ASP A 112 21.00 -10.71 -1.30
N THR A 113 21.15 -9.61 -0.55
CA THR A 113 21.56 -8.31 -1.10
C THR A 113 23.10 -8.17 -1.21
N ARG A 114 23.88 -9.14 -0.73
CA ARG A 114 25.36 -9.10 -0.80
C ARG A 114 25.88 -9.21 -2.24
N GLU A 115 25.08 -9.75 -3.14
CA GLU A 115 25.40 -9.81 -4.56
C GLU A 115 25.21 -8.47 -5.28
N ILE A 116 24.54 -7.49 -4.64
CA ILE A 116 24.34 -6.15 -5.15
C ILE A 116 25.47 -5.26 -4.62
N THR A 117 26.43 -4.90 -5.46
CA THR A 117 27.60 -4.11 -5.03
C THR A 117 27.35 -2.62 -5.05
N HIS A 118 26.37 -2.14 -5.80
CA HIS A 118 26.03 -0.73 -5.95
C HIS A 118 24.56 -0.44 -5.67
N SER A 119 24.29 0.68 -5.02
CA SER A 119 22.92 1.10 -4.64
C SER A 119 22.01 1.48 -5.82
N GLY A 120 22.55 1.67 -7.02
CA GLY A 120 21.79 2.15 -8.18
C GLY A 120 21.40 3.63 -8.12
N THR A 121 21.84 4.37 -7.10
CA THR A 121 21.51 5.79 -6.90
C THR A 121 21.74 6.61 -8.17
N GLY A 122 20.75 7.41 -8.55
CA GLY A 122 20.75 8.26 -9.75
C GLY A 122 20.29 7.55 -11.04
N ARG A 123 20.38 6.22 -11.13
CA ARG A 123 20.02 5.41 -12.32
C ARG A 123 18.66 4.76 -12.17
N PHE A 124 18.35 4.31 -10.97
CA PHE A 124 17.10 3.65 -10.64
C PHE A 124 16.14 4.58 -9.90
N THR A 125 14.86 4.28 -10.04
CA THR A 125 13.80 4.78 -9.16
C THR A 125 12.83 3.65 -8.84
N TRP A 126 12.09 3.79 -7.75
CA TRP A 126 11.16 2.79 -7.25
C TRP A 126 9.72 3.23 -7.46
N LEU A 127 8.87 2.27 -7.73
CA LEU A 127 7.42 2.40 -7.78
C LEU A 127 6.81 1.29 -6.94
N THR A 128 6.26 1.63 -5.78
CA THR A 128 5.50 0.69 -4.97
C THR A 128 4.09 0.57 -5.54
N MET A 129 3.73 -0.63 -5.99
CA MET A 129 2.41 -0.92 -6.55
C MET A 129 1.59 -1.68 -5.52
N ARG A 130 0.45 -1.12 -5.15
CA ARG A 130 -0.49 -1.69 -4.19
C ARG A 130 -1.65 -2.40 -4.89
N PRO A 131 -2.49 -3.19 -4.19
CA PRO A 131 -3.78 -3.61 -4.71
C PRO A 131 -4.60 -2.42 -5.21
N MET A 132 -5.59 -2.67 -6.06
CA MET A 132 -6.42 -1.62 -6.67
C MET A 132 -7.16 -0.81 -5.61
N SER A 133 -7.19 0.51 -5.77
CA SER A 133 -8.15 1.38 -5.09
C SER A 133 -9.58 1.10 -5.57
N LEU A 134 -10.58 1.61 -4.84
CA LEU A 134 -11.98 1.51 -5.27
C LEU A 134 -12.20 2.23 -6.62
N TYR A 135 -11.48 3.30 -6.88
CA TYR A 135 -11.54 3.98 -8.18
C TYR A 135 -10.98 3.09 -9.31
N GLU A 136 -9.82 2.47 -9.12
CA GLU A 136 -9.22 1.59 -10.14
C GLU A 136 -10.06 0.32 -10.39
N SER A 137 -10.72 -0.22 -9.36
CA SER A 137 -11.62 -1.37 -9.51
C SER A 137 -13.00 -1.01 -10.10
N GLY A 138 -13.34 0.28 -10.18
CA GLY A 138 -14.61 0.77 -10.68
C GLY A 138 -15.74 0.75 -9.63
N ASP A 139 -15.38 0.61 -8.35
CA ASP A 139 -16.32 0.67 -7.22
C ASP A 139 -16.45 2.10 -6.66
N SER A 140 -15.67 3.09 -7.13
CA SER A 140 -15.84 4.52 -6.89
C SER A 140 -16.21 5.24 -8.18
N THR A 141 -17.11 6.25 -8.12
CA THR A 141 -17.46 7.11 -9.27
C THR A 141 -16.30 7.99 -9.70
N GLY A 142 -15.43 8.36 -8.77
CA GLY A 142 -14.28 9.23 -9.01
C GLY A 142 -14.67 10.67 -9.33
N GLU A 143 -15.82 11.14 -8.88
CA GLU A 143 -16.28 12.51 -9.13
C GLU A 143 -15.59 13.54 -8.24
N VAL A 144 -15.12 13.13 -7.05
CA VAL A 144 -14.28 13.96 -6.19
C VAL A 144 -12.82 13.66 -6.44
N CYS A 145 -12.07 14.68 -6.88
CA CYS A 145 -10.64 14.56 -7.15
C CYS A 145 -9.81 15.11 -5.99
N LEU A 146 -8.92 14.28 -5.44
CA LEU A 146 -8.04 14.68 -4.35
C LEU A 146 -7.10 15.83 -4.75
N ALA A 147 -6.63 15.87 -6.00
CA ALA A 147 -5.81 16.96 -6.53
C ALA A 147 -6.53 18.31 -6.49
N ASP A 148 -7.84 18.31 -6.73
CA ASP A 148 -8.65 19.54 -6.70
C ASP A 148 -8.77 20.08 -5.27
N LEU A 149 -8.90 19.20 -4.27
CA LEU A 149 -8.89 19.61 -2.85
C LEU A 149 -7.56 20.28 -2.48
N PHE A 150 -6.43 19.78 -2.97
CA PHE A 150 -5.13 20.44 -2.79
C PHE A 150 -5.00 21.77 -3.55
N SER A 151 -5.77 21.95 -4.60
CA SER A 151 -5.80 23.19 -5.39
C SER A 151 -6.69 24.27 -4.77
N GLY A 152 -7.47 23.92 -3.74
CA GLY A 152 -8.33 24.86 -3.01
C GLY A 152 -9.70 25.07 -3.66
N THR A 153 -10.19 24.08 -4.41
CA THR A 153 -11.56 24.08 -4.96
C THR A 153 -12.57 24.22 -3.83
N SER A 154 -13.46 25.21 -3.92
CA SER A 154 -14.46 25.52 -2.88
C SER A 154 -15.72 24.67 -2.98
N GLU A 155 -16.02 24.20 -4.18
CA GLU A 155 -17.22 23.42 -4.48
C GLU A 155 -16.81 22.01 -4.89
N ILE A 156 -17.41 21.02 -4.25
CA ILE A 156 -17.30 19.62 -4.62
C ILE A 156 -18.70 19.06 -4.79
N GLU A 157 -18.88 18.28 -5.82
CA GLU A 157 -20.07 17.48 -6.05
C GLU A 157 -19.59 16.08 -6.43
N GLY A 158 -20.23 15.06 -5.90
CA GLY A 158 -19.89 13.69 -6.25
C GLY A 158 -20.79 12.72 -5.52
N ASP A 159 -21.43 11.86 -6.29
CA ASP A 159 -22.35 10.85 -5.78
C ASP A 159 -21.60 9.56 -5.42
N SER A 160 -22.14 8.85 -4.44
CA SER A 160 -21.68 7.52 -4.07
C SER A 160 -22.86 6.55 -4.02
N ASN A 161 -22.71 5.41 -4.66
CA ASN A 161 -23.71 4.34 -4.68
C ASN A 161 -23.34 3.16 -3.78
N LEU A 162 -22.33 3.32 -2.90
CA LEU A 162 -21.87 2.24 -2.03
C LEU A 162 -22.79 2.09 -0.82
N SER A 163 -23.50 0.96 -0.77
CA SER A 163 -24.17 0.53 0.45
C SER A 163 -23.19 -0.01 1.47
N ILE A 164 -23.59 -0.06 2.73
CA ILE A 164 -22.76 -0.63 3.80
C ILE A 164 -22.44 -2.12 3.56
N ASP A 165 -23.41 -2.89 3.04
CA ASP A 165 -23.22 -4.31 2.70
C ASP A 165 -22.21 -4.48 1.56
N ARG A 166 -22.32 -3.63 0.53
CA ARG A 166 -21.34 -3.65 -0.58
C ARG A 166 -19.96 -3.26 -0.08
N LEU A 167 -19.85 -2.27 0.80
CA LEU A 167 -18.58 -1.86 1.39
C LEU A 167 -17.95 -2.99 2.23
N ALA A 168 -18.76 -3.71 3.04
CA ALA A 168 -18.30 -4.87 3.81
C ALA A 168 -17.74 -5.96 2.88
N PHE A 169 -18.45 -6.23 1.78
CA PHE A 169 -17.97 -7.15 0.74
C PHE A 169 -16.62 -6.68 0.15
N LEU A 170 -16.49 -5.39 -0.22
CA LEU A 170 -15.29 -4.83 -0.84
C LEU A 170 -14.07 -4.89 0.11
N VAL A 171 -14.28 -4.70 1.40
CA VAL A 171 -13.25 -4.88 2.44
C VAL A 171 -12.76 -6.32 2.46
N CYS A 172 -13.66 -7.31 2.40
CA CYS A 172 -13.30 -8.72 2.43
C CYS A 172 -12.74 -9.23 1.09
N ARG A 173 -13.25 -8.72 -0.06
CA ARG A 173 -12.75 -9.04 -1.41
C ARG A 173 -11.32 -8.55 -1.64
N GLY A 174 -11.03 -7.33 -1.16
CA GLY A 174 -9.79 -6.62 -1.44
C GLY A 174 -9.70 -6.04 -2.86
N GLY A 175 -8.54 -5.41 -3.11
CA GLY A 175 -8.22 -4.73 -4.38
C GLY A 175 -7.39 -5.57 -5.36
N TRP A 176 -7.48 -6.90 -5.34
CA TRP A 176 -6.71 -7.77 -6.22
C TRP A 176 -7.26 -7.77 -7.64
N PRO A 177 -6.48 -7.40 -8.69
CA PRO A 177 -7.01 -7.21 -10.04
C PRO A 177 -7.74 -8.42 -10.62
N GLN A 178 -7.33 -9.62 -10.24
CA GLN A 178 -7.93 -10.84 -10.77
C GLN A 178 -9.34 -11.13 -10.24
N VAL A 179 -9.68 -10.60 -9.05
CA VAL A 179 -10.96 -10.89 -8.39
C VAL A 179 -12.05 -9.88 -8.72
N VAL A 180 -11.70 -8.70 -9.25
CA VAL A 180 -12.64 -7.59 -9.46
C VAL A 180 -13.84 -7.99 -10.33
N ASP A 181 -13.62 -8.84 -11.34
CA ASP A 181 -14.66 -9.29 -12.27
C ASP A 181 -15.17 -10.71 -11.94
N MET A 182 -14.82 -11.27 -10.78
CA MET A 182 -15.32 -12.60 -10.35
C MET A 182 -16.67 -12.47 -9.66
N ARG A 183 -17.40 -13.58 -9.59
CA ARG A 183 -18.60 -13.68 -8.76
C ARG A 183 -18.21 -13.50 -7.30
N ASP A 184 -19.06 -12.88 -6.51
CA ASP A 184 -18.78 -12.45 -5.15
C ASP A 184 -18.25 -13.59 -4.25
N GLU A 185 -18.86 -14.77 -4.27
CA GLU A 185 -18.40 -15.94 -3.51
C GLU A 185 -16.98 -16.35 -3.88
N ILE A 186 -16.68 -16.45 -5.18
CA ILE A 186 -15.35 -16.84 -5.67
C ILE A 186 -14.31 -15.77 -5.35
N ALA A 187 -14.70 -14.50 -5.37
CA ALA A 187 -13.81 -13.39 -5.04
C ALA A 187 -13.38 -13.41 -3.57
N LEU A 188 -14.27 -13.79 -2.66
CA LEU A 188 -13.97 -13.97 -1.24
C LEU A 188 -13.04 -15.15 -0.98
N ASP A 189 -13.25 -16.28 -1.66
CA ASP A 189 -12.36 -17.44 -1.56
C ASP A 189 -10.92 -17.10 -1.96
N GLN A 190 -10.74 -16.25 -2.97
CA GLN A 190 -9.40 -15.85 -3.40
C GLN A 190 -8.61 -15.06 -2.35
N ALA A 191 -9.29 -14.28 -1.50
CA ALA A 191 -8.63 -13.59 -0.39
C ALA A 191 -8.12 -14.58 0.67
N MET A 192 -8.88 -15.64 0.95
CA MET A 192 -8.46 -16.74 1.83
C MET A 192 -7.29 -17.51 1.23
N ASP A 193 -7.36 -17.87 -0.07
CA ASP A 193 -6.27 -18.56 -0.77
C ASP A 193 -4.96 -17.76 -0.75
N TYR A 194 -5.05 -16.42 -0.91
CA TYR A 194 -3.89 -15.54 -0.79
C TYR A 194 -3.29 -15.58 0.62
N TYR A 195 -4.13 -15.48 1.65
CA TYR A 195 -3.70 -15.58 3.04
C TYR A 195 -3.01 -16.92 3.33
N ASP A 196 -3.59 -18.02 2.89
CA ASP A 196 -3.00 -19.34 3.06
C ASP A 196 -1.66 -19.50 2.33
N ALA A 197 -1.54 -18.95 1.12
CA ALA A 197 -0.27 -18.93 0.39
C ALA A 197 0.82 -18.13 1.15
N VAL A 198 0.47 -17.00 1.74
CA VAL A 198 1.39 -16.21 2.59
C VAL A 198 1.85 -17.03 3.78
N VAL A 199 0.92 -17.65 4.52
CA VAL A 199 1.22 -18.43 5.73
C VAL A 199 2.11 -19.63 5.44
N HIS A 200 1.80 -20.39 4.40
CA HIS A 200 2.46 -21.69 4.15
C HIS A 200 3.70 -21.60 3.27
N SER A 201 3.82 -20.58 2.43
CA SER A 201 4.88 -20.52 1.40
C SER A 201 5.65 -19.20 1.40
N ASP A 202 4.98 -18.08 1.19
CA ASP A 202 5.64 -16.84 0.79
C ASP A 202 6.48 -16.23 1.90
N ILE A 203 6.02 -16.30 3.16
CA ILE A 203 6.77 -15.78 4.31
C ILE A 203 8.12 -16.48 4.50
N ASN A 204 8.23 -17.76 4.13
CA ASN A 204 9.48 -18.52 4.22
C ASN A 204 10.50 -18.08 3.15
N ARG A 205 10.02 -17.64 2.00
CA ARG A 205 10.85 -17.15 0.88
C ARG A 205 11.42 -15.76 1.13
N ALA A 206 10.84 -14.99 2.05
CA ALA A 206 11.26 -13.62 2.35
C ALA A 206 12.71 -13.53 2.86
N ASP A 207 13.19 -14.56 3.58
CA ASP A 207 14.51 -14.60 4.20
C ASP A 207 15.14 -16.01 4.17
N ASN A 208 14.54 -16.95 3.40
CA ASN A 208 14.93 -18.36 3.33
C ASN A 208 14.96 -19.09 4.69
N VAL A 209 14.16 -18.62 5.65
CA VAL A 209 14.01 -19.22 6.97
C VAL A 209 12.64 -19.88 7.10
N GLN A 210 12.63 -21.16 7.47
CA GLN A 210 11.37 -21.87 7.74
C GLN A 210 10.70 -21.32 9.00
N LYS A 211 9.46 -20.91 8.86
CA LYS A 211 8.63 -20.40 9.95
C LYS A 211 7.51 -21.39 10.25
N ASN A 212 7.13 -21.48 11.53
CA ASN A 212 6.01 -22.32 11.93
C ASN A 212 4.69 -21.68 11.44
N PRO A 213 3.88 -22.36 10.59
CA PRO A 213 2.65 -21.80 10.05
C PRO A 213 1.63 -21.40 11.12
N GLU A 214 1.52 -22.17 12.21
CA GLU A 214 0.59 -21.85 13.29
C GLU A 214 0.99 -20.56 14.04
N ARG A 215 2.30 -20.35 14.23
CA ARG A 215 2.79 -19.07 14.77
C ARG A 215 2.55 -17.91 13.82
N VAL A 216 2.73 -18.12 12.51
CA VAL A 216 2.41 -17.11 11.48
C VAL A 216 0.93 -16.75 11.52
N LYS A 217 0.02 -17.74 11.55
CA LYS A 217 -1.42 -17.51 11.66
C LYS A 217 -1.79 -16.68 12.89
N ARG A 218 -1.26 -17.05 14.06
CA ARG A 218 -1.51 -16.32 15.31
C ARG A 218 -0.98 -14.90 15.27
N LEU A 219 0.25 -14.70 14.74
CA LEU A 219 0.82 -13.38 14.57
C LEU A 219 -0.03 -12.53 13.63
N MET A 220 -0.41 -13.08 12.47
CA MET A 220 -1.24 -12.35 11.52
C MET A 220 -2.62 -12.02 12.11
N ARG A 221 -3.21 -12.91 12.90
CA ARG A 221 -4.46 -12.62 13.61
C ARG A 221 -4.31 -11.54 14.68
N SER A 222 -3.23 -11.57 15.47
CA SER A 222 -2.91 -10.52 16.44
C SER A 222 -2.67 -9.18 15.73
N TYR A 223 -1.93 -9.19 14.63
CA TYR A 223 -1.70 -8.00 13.82
C TYR A 223 -3.00 -7.42 13.26
N ALA A 224 -3.93 -8.28 12.79
CA ALA A 224 -5.24 -7.88 12.28
C ALA A 224 -6.13 -7.22 13.34
N ARG A 225 -6.09 -7.73 14.58
CA ARG A 225 -6.81 -7.15 15.73
C ARG A 225 -6.30 -5.77 16.14
N ASN A 226 -5.05 -5.46 15.83
CA ASN A 226 -4.35 -4.27 16.25
C ASN A 226 -4.10 -3.28 15.09
N GLN A 227 -4.81 -3.42 13.97
CA GLN A 227 -4.74 -2.46 12.87
C GLN A 227 -5.24 -1.08 13.29
N GLY A 228 -4.73 -0.04 12.66
CA GLY A 228 -4.99 1.35 13.05
C GLY A 228 -4.36 1.74 14.39
N GLY A 229 -3.59 0.84 15.03
CA GLY A 229 -2.99 1.05 16.33
C GLY A 229 -1.45 1.05 16.32
N GLN A 230 -0.86 1.69 17.34
CA GLN A 230 0.61 1.75 17.56
C GLN A 230 1.05 0.69 18.57
N VAL A 231 0.74 -0.58 18.28
CA VAL A 231 1.00 -1.69 19.19
C VAL A 231 2.44 -2.19 19.06
N PRO A 232 3.23 -2.27 20.16
CA PRO A 232 4.60 -2.77 20.11
C PRO A 232 4.65 -4.29 19.86
N ASN A 233 5.80 -4.78 19.40
CA ASN A 233 6.01 -6.23 19.16
C ASN A 233 5.86 -7.08 20.42
N THR A 234 6.09 -6.51 21.61
CA THR A 234 5.86 -7.18 22.89
C THR A 234 4.41 -7.64 23.08
N VAL A 235 3.43 -6.82 22.67
CA VAL A 235 2.01 -7.19 22.76
C VAL A 235 1.69 -8.29 21.75
N LEU A 236 2.21 -8.20 20.52
CA LEU A 236 2.06 -9.27 19.53
C LEU A 236 2.67 -10.59 20.02
N ALA A 237 3.83 -10.52 20.69
CA ALA A 237 4.50 -11.69 21.26
C ALA A 237 3.64 -12.33 22.37
N GLN A 238 3.03 -11.53 23.24
CA GLN A 238 2.12 -12.01 24.27
C GLN A 238 0.88 -12.71 23.66
N ASP A 239 0.29 -12.12 22.62
CA ASP A 239 -0.88 -12.72 21.93
C ASP A 239 -0.52 -14.07 21.27
N VAL A 240 0.66 -14.17 20.66
CA VAL A 240 1.12 -15.43 20.04
C VAL A 240 1.43 -16.49 21.09
N ALA A 241 2.06 -16.09 22.20
CA ALA A 241 2.46 -16.99 23.29
C ALA A 241 1.28 -17.51 24.12
N ALA A 242 0.14 -16.82 24.14
CA ALA A 242 -1.00 -17.15 25.00
C ALA A 242 -1.56 -18.59 24.81
N SER A 243 -1.20 -19.27 23.72
CA SER A 243 -1.63 -20.62 23.38
C SER A 243 -0.48 -21.62 23.24
N GLU A 244 0.75 -21.27 23.63
CA GLU A 244 1.94 -22.11 23.51
C GLU A 244 2.52 -22.46 24.87
N GLU A 245 3.09 -23.67 25.01
CA GLU A 245 3.83 -24.08 26.22
C GLU A 245 5.17 -23.32 26.36
N MET A 246 5.71 -22.80 25.26
CA MET A 246 6.96 -22.03 25.25
C MET A 246 6.71 -20.60 24.75
N PRO A 247 7.17 -19.59 25.48
CA PRO A 247 7.05 -18.21 25.07
C PRO A 247 7.83 -17.95 23.76
N ILE A 248 7.26 -17.11 22.88
CA ILE A 248 7.95 -16.58 21.70
C ILE A 248 8.67 -15.29 22.10
N SER A 249 9.91 -15.11 21.66
CA SER A 249 10.65 -13.87 21.94
C SER A 249 10.18 -12.71 21.06
N GLU A 250 10.36 -11.49 21.56
CA GLU A 250 10.07 -10.28 20.78
C GLU A 250 10.90 -10.21 19.49
N GLU A 251 12.15 -10.68 19.53
CA GLU A 251 13.04 -10.74 18.36
C GLU A 251 12.47 -11.66 17.28
N THR A 252 11.89 -12.79 17.68
CA THR A 252 11.25 -13.73 16.74
C THR A 252 10.03 -13.09 16.10
N VAL A 253 9.19 -12.38 16.87
CA VAL A 253 8.05 -11.65 16.32
C VAL A 253 8.53 -10.54 15.38
N ALA A 254 9.55 -9.78 15.75
CA ALA A 254 10.15 -8.76 14.91
C ALA A 254 10.67 -9.34 13.57
N ALA A 255 11.30 -10.52 13.60
CA ALA A 255 11.75 -11.22 12.40
C ALA A 255 10.57 -11.64 11.51
N TYR A 256 9.48 -12.14 12.08
CA TYR A 256 8.28 -12.51 11.33
C TYR A 256 7.59 -11.29 10.71
N VAL A 257 7.43 -10.19 11.46
CA VAL A 257 6.90 -8.92 10.93
C VAL A 257 7.80 -8.37 9.82
N SER A 258 9.12 -8.44 10.00
CA SER A 258 10.08 -8.04 8.95
C SER A 258 9.92 -8.88 7.69
N ALA A 259 9.69 -10.20 7.82
CA ALA A 259 9.44 -11.07 6.68
C ALA A 259 8.13 -10.69 5.94
N LEU A 260 7.06 -10.40 6.68
CA LEU A 260 5.79 -9.92 6.10
C LEU A 260 5.95 -8.58 5.36
N ARG A 261 6.79 -7.66 5.88
CA ARG A 261 7.13 -6.40 5.18
C ARG A 261 7.91 -6.65 3.89
N LYS A 262 8.88 -7.57 3.90
CA LYS A 262 9.70 -7.89 2.71
C LYS A 262 8.90 -8.47 1.56
N ILE A 263 7.76 -9.10 1.83
CA ILE A 263 6.83 -9.61 0.81
C ILE A 263 5.61 -8.69 0.63
N PHE A 264 5.66 -7.48 1.17
CA PHE A 264 4.63 -6.45 1.03
C PHE A 264 3.23 -6.86 1.53
N VAL A 265 3.15 -7.71 2.55
CA VAL A 265 1.88 -8.11 3.19
C VAL A 265 1.44 -7.06 4.20
N VAL A 266 2.39 -6.45 4.89
CA VAL A 266 2.16 -5.35 5.83
C VAL A 266 2.91 -4.10 5.38
N GLU A 267 2.28 -2.95 5.54
CA GLU A 267 2.83 -1.63 5.22
C GLU A 267 2.42 -0.66 6.32
N ASP A 268 3.27 -0.57 7.35
CA ASP A 268 3.02 0.33 8.47
C ASP A 268 3.08 1.80 8.04
N MET A 269 2.36 2.66 8.74
CA MET A 269 2.24 4.08 8.41
C MET A 269 3.06 4.92 9.38
N PRO A 270 4.05 5.71 8.88
CA PRO A 270 4.89 6.55 9.73
C PRO A 270 4.12 7.71 10.34
N ALA A 271 4.66 8.22 11.45
CA ALA A 271 4.11 9.40 12.12
C ALA A 271 4.45 10.68 11.36
N TRP A 272 3.46 11.55 11.20
CA TRP A 272 3.65 12.91 10.72
C TRP A 272 4.04 13.85 11.86
N ASN A 273 4.87 14.83 11.55
CA ASN A 273 5.16 15.90 12.48
C ASN A 273 5.24 17.23 11.74
N PRO A 274 4.42 18.21 12.13
CA PRO A 274 4.43 19.55 11.53
C PRO A 274 5.74 20.29 11.73
N ASN A 275 6.49 19.95 12.77
CA ASN A 275 7.79 20.55 13.02
C ASN A 275 8.91 19.73 12.35
N LEU A 276 9.44 20.22 11.24
CA LEU A 276 10.47 19.56 10.40
C LEU A 276 11.71 19.10 11.17
N ARG A 277 12.02 19.71 12.32
CA ARG A 277 13.18 19.35 13.17
C ARG A 277 12.79 18.64 14.45
N SER A 278 11.56 18.16 14.57
CA SER A 278 11.11 17.48 15.77
C SER A 278 11.75 16.10 15.94
N LYS A 279 12.35 15.89 17.10
CA LYS A 279 12.80 14.56 17.52
C LYS A 279 11.63 13.60 17.80
N THR A 280 10.45 14.14 18.05
CA THR A 280 9.25 13.35 18.38
C THR A 280 8.80 12.52 17.20
N ALA A 281 8.82 13.05 15.96
CA ALA A 281 8.49 12.28 14.76
C ALA A 281 9.34 11.01 14.58
N ILE A 282 10.65 11.11 14.88
CA ILE A 282 11.58 9.97 14.75
C ILE A 282 11.33 8.92 15.85
N ARG A 283 10.75 9.33 17.00
CA ARG A 283 10.53 8.47 18.17
C ARG A 283 9.09 7.94 18.26
N SER A 284 8.19 8.40 17.41
CA SER A 284 6.82 7.92 17.36
C SER A 284 6.79 6.55 16.68
N SER A 285 5.99 5.64 17.23
CA SER A 285 5.78 4.33 16.63
C SER A 285 4.90 4.45 15.38
N ASP A 286 5.20 3.64 14.37
CA ASP A 286 4.35 3.52 13.20
C ASP A 286 2.99 2.92 13.57
N THR A 287 1.95 3.33 12.87
CA THR A 287 0.63 2.69 12.94
C THR A 287 0.61 1.47 12.03
N ARG A 288 0.07 0.36 12.53
CA ARG A 288 0.12 -0.94 11.85
C ARG A 288 -1.01 -1.08 10.84
N TYR A 289 -0.65 -1.44 9.61
CA TYR A 289 -1.62 -1.75 8.55
C TYR A 289 -1.18 -2.95 7.72
N TYR A 290 -2.15 -3.76 7.32
CA TYR A 290 -1.97 -4.60 6.14
C TYR A 290 -2.00 -3.73 4.88
N ILE A 291 -1.40 -4.23 3.82
CA ILE A 291 -1.42 -3.53 2.53
C ILE A 291 -2.81 -3.53 1.89
N ASP A 292 -3.66 -4.48 2.30
CA ASP A 292 -5.04 -4.63 1.85
C ASP A 292 -5.91 -5.20 2.99
N PRO A 293 -7.12 -4.67 3.22
CA PRO A 293 -7.98 -5.12 4.32
C PRO A 293 -8.43 -6.58 4.21
N SER A 294 -8.49 -7.14 3.00
CA SER A 294 -8.90 -8.54 2.81
C SER A 294 -7.96 -9.54 3.50
N ILE A 295 -6.67 -9.20 3.62
CA ILE A 295 -5.71 -10.04 4.35
C ILE A 295 -6.07 -10.07 5.84
N ALA A 296 -6.49 -8.93 6.40
CA ALA A 296 -6.92 -8.87 7.80
C ALA A 296 -8.23 -9.62 8.03
N ALA A 297 -9.20 -9.49 7.14
CA ALA A 297 -10.46 -10.23 7.21
C ALA A 297 -10.18 -11.73 7.18
N ALA A 298 -9.32 -12.20 6.26
CA ALA A 298 -8.90 -13.60 6.18
C ALA A 298 -8.16 -14.05 7.46
N ALA A 299 -7.25 -13.25 8.00
CA ALA A 299 -6.51 -13.58 9.23
C ALA A 299 -7.41 -13.64 10.46
N LEU A 300 -8.50 -12.89 10.50
CA LEU A 300 -9.53 -12.95 11.54
C LEU A 300 -10.50 -14.11 11.33
N GLY A 301 -10.62 -14.63 10.10
CA GLY A 301 -11.58 -15.66 9.71
C GLY A 301 -13.00 -15.14 9.65
N ILE A 302 -13.19 -13.91 9.15
CA ILE A 302 -14.49 -13.21 9.08
C ILE A 302 -14.86 -12.87 7.64
N GLY A 303 -16.17 -12.83 7.40
CA GLY A 303 -16.79 -12.43 6.15
C GLY A 303 -17.56 -11.10 6.23
N PRO A 304 -18.26 -10.71 5.13
CA PRO A 304 -19.03 -9.46 5.09
C PRO A 304 -20.10 -9.35 6.17
N ASP A 305 -20.82 -10.44 6.45
CA ASP A 305 -21.88 -10.46 7.46
C ASP A 305 -21.36 -10.25 8.88
N ASP A 306 -20.15 -10.79 9.19
CA ASP A 306 -19.51 -10.55 10.47
C ASP A 306 -19.17 -9.08 10.67
N LEU A 307 -18.74 -8.38 9.60
CA LEU A 307 -18.44 -6.95 9.65
C LEU A 307 -19.71 -6.12 9.90
N ILE A 308 -20.83 -6.49 9.30
CA ILE A 308 -22.12 -5.82 9.54
C ILE A 308 -22.56 -6.02 11.01
N ASN A 309 -22.29 -7.17 11.60
CA ASN A 309 -22.63 -7.49 12.98
C ASN A 309 -21.66 -6.87 14.02
N ASP A 310 -20.42 -6.55 13.60
CA ASP A 310 -19.40 -5.89 14.43
C ASP A 310 -18.85 -4.64 13.75
N LEU A 311 -19.62 -3.54 13.83
CA LEU A 311 -19.26 -2.25 13.23
C LEU A 311 -17.94 -1.67 13.76
N LYS A 312 -17.48 -2.09 14.95
CA LYS A 312 -16.18 -1.66 15.48
C LYS A 312 -15.04 -2.29 14.69
N THR A 313 -15.07 -3.60 14.50
CA THR A 313 -14.10 -4.30 13.65
C THR A 313 -14.19 -3.82 12.21
N PHE A 314 -15.40 -3.60 11.70
CA PHE A 314 -15.60 -3.03 10.37
C PHE A 314 -14.91 -1.68 10.23
N GLY A 315 -15.03 -0.78 11.22
CA GLY A 315 -14.37 0.53 11.21
C GLY A 315 -12.86 0.44 11.02
N PHE A 316 -12.18 -0.48 11.72
CA PHE A 316 -10.73 -0.67 11.57
C PHE A 316 -10.33 -1.23 10.20
N LEU A 317 -11.10 -2.16 9.65
CA LEU A 317 -10.81 -2.71 8.33
C LEU A 317 -11.15 -1.70 7.22
N PHE A 318 -12.19 -0.92 7.41
CA PHE A 318 -12.54 0.20 6.53
C PHE A 318 -11.44 1.27 6.53
N GLU A 319 -10.89 1.61 7.69
CA GLU A 319 -9.74 2.50 7.78
C GLU A 319 -8.56 1.98 6.97
N THR A 320 -8.25 0.67 7.06
CA THR A 320 -7.20 0.04 6.23
C THR A 320 -7.49 0.15 4.74
N LEU A 321 -8.76 -0.01 4.31
CA LEU A 321 -9.17 0.22 2.92
C LEU A 321 -8.89 1.66 2.49
N CYS A 322 -9.32 2.63 3.31
CA CYS A 322 -9.08 4.05 3.02
C CYS A 322 -7.59 4.40 2.95
N ILE A 323 -6.78 3.90 3.88
CA ILE A 323 -5.33 4.13 3.88
C ILE A 323 -4.68 3.55 2.63
N ARG A 324 -5.09 2.35 2.15
CA ARG A 324 -4.64 1.79 0.87
C ARG A 324 -4.94 2.75 -0.28
N ASP A 325 -6.18 3.21 -0.40
CA ASP A 325 -6.62 4.09 -1.48
C ASP A 325 -5.92 5.45 -1.43
N LEU A 326 -5.85 6.06 -0.24
CA LEU A 326 -5.15 7.33 -0.03
C LEU A 326 -3.67 7.25 -0.40
N ARG A 327 -2.99 6.11 -0.13
CA ARG A 327 -1.60 5.89 -0.55
C ARG A 327 -1.46 5.83 -2.07
N VAL A 328 -2.37 5.11 -2.75
CA VAL A 328 -2.40 5.07 -4.22
C VAL A 328 -2.60 6.46 -4.81
N PHE A 329 -3.51 7.25 -4.25
CA PHE A 329 -3.78 8.62 -4.71
C PHE A 329 -2.64 9.59 -4.38
N ALA A 330 -2.06 9.49 -3.18
CA ALA A 330 -0.92 10.32 -2.77
C ALA A 330 0.31 10.10 -3.67
N ASP A 331 0.61 8.86 -4.05
CA ASP A 331 1.71 8.54 -4.97
C ASP A 331 1.56 9.26 -6.32
N ALA A 332 0.32 9.36 -6.86
CA ALA A 332 0.04 10.11 -8.09
C ALA A 332 0.38 11.59 -7.95
N LEU A 333 0.16 12.15 -6.76
CA LEU A 333 0.39 13.56 -6.43
C LEU A 333 1.80 13.85 -5.89
N ASN A 334 2.72 12.87 -5.92
CA ASN A 334 4.04 12.94 -5.29
C ASN A 334 3.98 13.27 -3.80
N GLY A 335 3.06 12.65 -3.09
CA GLY A 335 2.86 12.76 -1.66
C GLY A 335 3.06 11.44 -0.93
N GLU A 336 2.98 11.50 0.38
CA GLU A 336 3.01 10.35 1.28
C GLU A 336 1.90 10.49 2.32
N VAL A 337 1.45 9.34 2.86
CA VAL A 337 0.40 9.27 3.87
C VAL A 337 1.03 8.96 5.22
N TYR A 338 0.66 9.71 6.22
CA TYR A 338 1.14 9.62 7.59
C TYR A 338 -0.03 9.58 8.56
N HIS A 339 0.19 9.08 9.79
CA HIS A 339 -0.71 9.30 10.91
C HIS A 339 -0.21 10.45 11.79
N TYR A 340 -1.09 11.05 12.56
CA TYR A 340 -0.69 12.00 13.61
C TYR A 340 -1.24 11.58 14.96
N ARG A 341 -0.37 11.63 15.96
CA ARG A 341 -0.75 11.47 17.36
C ARG A 341 0.17 12.31 18.24
N ASP A 342 -0.42 13.12 19.12
CA ASP A 342 0.34 13.89 20.10
C ASP A 342 0.27 13.26 21.50
N LYS A 343 1.07 13.84 22.41
CA LYS A 343 1.13 13.42 23.83
C LYS A 343 -0.18 13.68 24.60
N ASP A 344 -1.02 14.58 24.11
CA ASP A 344 -2.26 14.99 24.75
C ASP A 344 -3.44 14.13 24.25
N GLY A 345 -3.17 13.13 23.39
CA GLY A 345 -4.15 12.19 22.85
C GLY A 345 -4.92 12.71 21.64
N GLN A 346 -4.50 13.83 21.03
CA GLN A 346 -5.06 14.27 19.74
C GLN A 346 -4.54 13.37 18.65
N GLU A 347 -5.42 12.83 17.83
CA GLU A 347 -5.11 11.96 16.71
C GLU A 347 -5.66 12.53 15.40
N CYS A 348 -5.07 12.12 14.28
CA CYS A 348 -5.61 12.27 12.94
C CYS A 348 -5.30 10.98 12.18
N ASP A 349 -6.34 10.36 11.63
CA ASP A 349 -6.26 9.04 11.01
C ASP A 349 -5.30 9.05 9.81
N ALA A 350 -5.36 10.12 8.98
CA ALA A 350 -4.42 10.28 7.87
C ALA A 350 -4.03 11.75 7.63
N VAL A 351 -2.75 11.98 7.36
CA VAL A 351 -2.20 13.23 6.84
C VAL A 351 -1.55 12.94 5.51
N ILE A 352 -2.06 13.51 4.43
CA ILE A 352 -1.39 13.44 3.12
C ILE A 352 -0.49 14.66 3.00
N HIS A 353 0.81 14.43 2.86
CA HIS A 353 1.80 15.49 2.72
C HIS A 353 2.50 15.39 1.37
N LEU A 354 2.34 16.42 0.54
CA LEU A 354 2.93 16.49 -0.79
C LEU A 354 4.35 17.08 -0.72
N ARG A 355 5.21 16.69 -1.66
CA ARG A 355 6.60 17.21 -1.75
C ARG A 355 6.72 18.72 -1.94
N ASN A 356 5.65 19.40 -2.38
CA ASN A 356 5.58 20.85 -2.50
C ASN A 356 5.22 21.57 -1.19
N GLY A 357 5.09 20.83 -0.07
CA GLY A 357 4.78 21.34 1.25
C GLY A 357 3.29 21.53 1.54
N LYS A 358 2.40 21.26 0.58
CA LYS A 358 0.96 21.19 0.84
C LYS A 358 0.61 19.93 1.59
N TYR A 359 -0.37 19.99 2.48
CA TYR A 359 -0.88 18.82 3.19
C TYR A 359 -2.37 18.94 3.47
N GLY A 360 -3.04 17.80 3.62
CA GLY A 360 -4.45 17.66 3.98
C GLY A 360 -4.62 16.78 5.20
N LEU A 361 -5.60 17.10 6.05
CA LEU A 361 -5.92 16.34 7.25
C LEU A 361 -7.21 15.56 7.03
N ILE A 362 -7.21 14.29 7.39
CA ILE A 362 -8.29 13.35 7.09
C ILE A 362 -8.64 12.53 8.33
N GLU A 363 -9.91 12.55 8.71
CA GLU A 363 -10.52 11.61 9.64
C GLU A 363 -11.33 10.58 8.87
N ILE A 364 -11.22 9.31 9.23
CA ILE A 364 -11.89 8.19 8.56
C ILE A 364 -13.00 7.67 9.47
N LYS A 365 -14.24 7.70 8.98
CA LYS A 365 -15.41 7.28 9.75
C LYS A 365 -16.32 6.41 8.90
N LEU A 366 -16.84 5.34 9.47
CA LEU A 366 -17.71 4.44 8.69
C LEU A 366 -18.97 5.12 8.16
N GLY A 367 -19.43 6.18 8.84
CA GLY A 367 -20.56 7.02 8.43
C GLY A 367 -21.53 7.33 9.56
N GLY A 368 -22.57 8.11 9.24
CA GLY A 368 -23.56 8.57 10.18
C GLY A 368 -23.19 9.91 10.85
N ASP A 369 -24.21 10.75 11.08
CA ASP A 369 -24.03 12.14 11.51
C ASP A 369 -23.16 12.29 12.76
N LYS A 370 -23.35 11.41 13.76
CA LYS A 370 -22.59 11.46 15.00
C LYS A 370 -21.09 11.25 14.77
N LEU A 371 -20.70 10.28 13.97
CA LEU A 371 -19.28 9.98 13.68
C LEU A 371 -18.66 11.07 12.80
N ILE A 372 -19.45 11.65 11.88
CA ILE A 372 -19.02 12.78 11.07
C ILE A 372 -18.72 13.98 11.97
N GLU A 373 -19.63 14.32 12.91
CA GLU A 373 -19.41 15.42 13.86
C GLU A 373 -18.19 15.18 14.78
N GLU A 374 -17.96 13.95 15.22
CA GLU A 374 -16.76 13.60 15.98
C GLU A 374 -15.49 13.82 15.15
N GLY A 375 -15.48 13.40 13.88
CA GLY A 375 -14.37 13.64 12.95
C GLY A 375 -14.11 15.12 12.68
N VAL A 376 -15.18 15.89 12.44
CA VAL A 376 -15.08 17.35 12.25
C VAL A 376 -14.47 18.02 13.48
N LYS A 377 -14.92 17.67 14.67
CA LYS A 377 -14.40 18.21 15.93
C LYS A 377 -12.91 17.89 16.11
N SER A 378 -12.49 16.66 15.79
CA SER A 378 -11.09 16.25 15.83
C SER A 378 -10.23 17.08 14.88
N LEU A 379 -10.65 17.20 13.62
CA LEU A 379 -9.94 17.98 12.59
C LEU A 379 -9.82 19.46 12.98
N LYS A 380 -10.90 20.08 13.46
CA LYS A 380 -10.85 21.48 13.92
C LYS A 380 -9.96 21.69 15.13
N SER A 381 -9.97 20.74 16.07
CA SER A 381 -9.05 20.77 17.22
C SER A 381 -7.59 20.69 16.79
N MET A 382 -7.28 19.83 15.79
CA MET A 382 -5.95 19.70 15.24
C MET A 382 -5.52 20.95 14.45
N GLU A 383 -6.41 21.48 13.58
CA GLU A 383 -6.16 22.73 12.84
C GLU A 383 -5.79 23.88 13.77
N ALA A 384 -6.51 24.04 14.89
CA ALA A 384 -6.24 25.08 15.87
C ALA A 384 -4.88 24.95 16.59
N LYS A 385 -4.27 23.77 16.59
CA LYS A 385 -2.93 23.54 17.17
C LYS A 385 -1.79 23.80 16.17
N ILE A 386 -2.09 24.00 14.89
CA ILE A 386 -1.08 24.26 13.87
C ILE A 386 -0.58 25.69 14.00
N ASP A 387 0.73 25.83 14.17
CA ASP A 387 1.42 27.12 14.22
C ASP A 387 1.66 27.62 12.78
N THR A 388 0.75 28.47 12.29
CA THR A 388 0.81 29.00 10.93
C THR A 388 1.95 29.98 10.69
N ASP A 389 2.65 30.41 11.74
CA ASP A 389 3.90 31.20 11.61
C ASP A 389 5.10 30.31 11.21
N LYS A 390 4.99 28.99 11.45
CA LYS A 390 6.06 28.01 11.16
C LYS A 390 5.79 27.10 9.98
N MET A 391 4.52 26.94 9.59
CA MET A 391 4.13 26.10 8.47
C MET A 391 2.83 26.61 7.84
N ASN A 392 2.55 26.21 6.60
CA ASN A 392 1.29 26.55 5.95
C ASN A 392 0.10 25.96 6.69
N ALA A 393 -1.06 26.60 6.57
CA ALA A 393 -2.32 25.98 6.94
C ALA A 393 -2.59 24.72 6.07
N PRO A 394 -3.36 23.74 6.56
CA PRO A 394 -3.76 22.59 5.75
C PRO A 394 -4.54 23.06 4.50
N SER A 395 -4.28 22.41 3.38
CA SER A 395 -5.00 22.71 2.13
C SER A 395 -6.49 22.38 2.23
N PHE A 396 -6.82 21.34 3.01
CA PHE A 396 -8.18 20.93 3.29
C PHE A 396 -8.26 20.12 4.60
N LEU A 397 -9.48 20.08 5.15
CA LEU A 397 -9.89 19.17 6.22
C LEU A 397 -10.99 18.28 5.64
N MET A 398 -10.87 16.94 5.78
CA MET A 398 -11.82 16.01 5.19
C MET A 398 -12.22 14.92 6.19
N VAL A 399 -13.52 14.69 6.33
CA VAL A 399 -14.03 13.44 6.90
C VAL A 399 -14.34 12.50 5.73
N LEU A 400 -13.55 11.45 5.62
CA LEU A 400 -13.72 10.39 4.62
C LEU A 400 -14.67 9.34 5.17
N THR A 401 -15.80 9.12 4.50
CA THR A 401 -16.85 8.24 5.01
C THR A 401 -16.99 6.97 4.19
N GLY A 402 -17.41 5.87 4.86
CA GLY A 402 -17.72 4.61 4.19
C GLY A 402 -19.11 4.64 3.53
N THR A 403 -20.04 5.35 4.15
CA THR A 403 -21.42 5.51 3.66
C THR A 403 -21.75 6.98 3.49
N GLY A 404 -22.75 7.26 2.67
CA GLY A 404 -23.24 8.60 2.32
C GLY A 404 -23.50 8.66 0.82
N ASP A 405 -24.55 9.39 0.44
CA ASP A 405 -25.04 9.41 -0.94
C ASP A 405 -24.26 10.42 -1.80
N TYR A 406 -23.68 11.46 -1.18
CA TYR A 406 -22.96 12.52 -1.90
C TYR A 406 -21.88 13.19 -1.07
N ALA A 407 -20.91 13.76 -1.76
CA ALA A 407 -19.86 14.59 -1.17
C ALA A 407 -20.34 16.04 -1.04
N TYR A 408 -19.95 16.73 0.04
CA TYR A 408 -20.28 18.12 0.27
C TYR A 408 -19.25 18.84 1.13
N ARG A 409 -19.24 20.17 1.03
CA ARG A 409 -18.49 21.04 1.92
C ARG A 409 -19.40 21.65 2.97
N ARG A 410 -19.04 21.50 4.23
CA ARG A 410 -19.76 22.08 5.37
C ARG A 410 -19.54 23.60 5.46
N GLN A 411 -20.40 24.29 6.21
CA GLN A 411 -20.25 25.73 6.46
C GLN A 411 -18.97 26.09 7.24
N ASP A 412 -18.47 25.16 8.08
CA ASP A 412 -17.20 25.29 8.81
C ASP A 412 -15.97 25.01 7.94
N GLY A 413 -16.16 24.70 6.64
CA GLY A 413 -15.11 24.49 5.66
C GLY A 413 -14.60 23.07 5.56
N VAL A 414 -15.06 22.13 6.42
CA VAL A 414 -14.68 20.71 6.36
C VAL A 414 -15.42 20.02 5.22
N TYR A 415 -14.71 19.22 4.44
CA TYR A 415 -15.29 18.36 3.42
C TYR A 415 -15.76 17.05 4.03
N VAL A 416 -16.92 16.56 3.61
CA VAL A 416 -17.42 15.22 3.90
C VAL A 416 -17.50 14.49 2.58
N VAL A 417 -16.72 13.41 2.44
CA VAL A 417 -16.53 12.72 1.16
C VAL A 417 -16.73 11.23 1.36
N PRO A 418 -17.74 10.60 0.73
CA PRO A 418 -17.82 9.16 0.68
C PRO A 418 -16.65 8.57 -0.14
N ILE A 419 -16.04 7.50 0.35
CA ILE A 419 -14.92 6.83 -0.36
C ILE A 419 -15.33 6.37 -1.77
N GLY A 420 -16.62 6.06 -1.97
CA GLY A 420 -17.17 5.67 -3.27
C GLY A 420 -17.29 6.80 -4.29
N SER A 421 -16.91 8.03 -3.95
CA SER A 421 -16.84 9.16 -4.89
C SER A 421 -15.41 9.65 -5.12
N LEU A 422 -14.39 9.13 -4.39
CA LEU A 422 -13.03 9.69 -4.38
C LEU A 422 -12.13 9.06 -5.46
N LYS A 423 -11.26 9.91 -6.06
CA LYS A 423 -10.09 9.53 -6.89
C LYS A 423 -8.87 10.40 -6.56
N ASN A 424 -7.73 10.12 -7.24
CA ASN A 424 -6.47 10.91 -7.17
C ASN A 424 -6.57 12.33 -7.70
#